data_f342b9e3c00fc22e79a5c7b91adb1a3e
#
_entry.id   f342b9e3c00fc22e79a5c7b91adb1a3e
#
_cell.length_a   1.000
_cell.length_b   1.000
_cell.length_c   1.000
_cell.angle_alpha   90.00
_cell.angle_beta   90.00
_cell.angle_gamma   90.00
#
_symmetry.space_group_name_H-M   'P 1'
#
loop_
_entity.id
_entity.type
_entity.pdbx_description
1 polymer ?
#
loop_
_entity_poly.entity_id
_entity_poly.type
_entity_poly.pdbx_seq_one_letter_code
_entity_poly.pdbx_strand_id
1 'polypeptide(L)'
;LLCCWFFLVGMKRIAIPAVVLFVLIALLLRKRKVPGWFYPAVGVCCILFFLAFLYCVRYGVISRLLNSFGIDMMGRDYLWSMANPYYEFSITYIGRGFEYVDTIIAQWYNDGLINQPYPFHNDILKVFVEVGFPGFLLWSSIQYVLTPLFWQRYADQETTLLYLSELGYMTVTYLTDNTAFYFWS
;
A
#
# COMPACT_ATOMS: atom_id res chain seq x y z
N LEU A 1 -0.74 27.06 -4.25
CA LEU A 1 -0.05 27.40 -3.00
C LEU A 1 -0.76 26.82 -1.77
N LEU A 2 -2.08 27.02 -1.60
CA LEU A 2 -2.87 26.45 -0.49
C LEU A 2 -2.81 24.91 -0.48
N CYS A 3 -2.98 24.23 -1.61
CA CYS A 3 -2.86 22.78 -1.70
C CYS A 3 -1.45 22.30 -1.28
N CYS A 4 -0.40 23.01 -1.69
CA CYS A 4 0.98 22.67 -1.27
C CYS A 4 1.16 22.86 0.25
N TRP A 5 0.54 23.89 0.82
CA TRP A 5 0.60 24.10 2.28
C TRP A 5 -0.10 23.00 3.05
N PHE A 6 -1.35 22.65 2.70
CA PHE A 6 -2.07 21.54 3.32
C PHE A 6 -1.35 20.20 3.14
N PHE A 7 -0.75 20.00 1.98
CA PHE A 7 0.09 18.84 1.71
C PHE A 7 1.29 18.77 2.68
N LEU A 8 2.02 19.87 2.87
CA LEU A 8 3.17 19.91 3.77
C LEU A 8 2.78 19.80 5.25
N VAL A 9 1.65 20.35 5.66
CA VAL A 9 1.19 20.31 7.07
C VAL A 9 0.58 18.97 7.44
N GLY A 10 -0.15 18.32 6.50
CA GLY A 10 -0.79 17.03 6.71
C GLY A 10 0.11 15.82 6.46
N MET A 11 1.31 16.01 5.90
CA MET A 11 2.14 14.90 5.44
C MET A 11 2.95 14.23 6.54
N LYS A 12 2.89 12.91 6.52
CA LYS A 12 3.80 12.07 7.27
C LYS A 12 5.22 12.16 6.68
N ARG A 13 6.23 12.07 7.54
CA ARG A 13 7.65 12.29 7.16
C ARG A 13 8.12 11.46 5.97
N ILE A 14 7.59 10.24 5.79
CA ILE A 14 7.95 9.34 4.69
C ILE A 14 7.30 9.73 3.36
N ALA A 15 6.18 10.42 3.38
CA ALA A 15 5.43 10.80 2.19
C ALA A 15 6.18 11.86 1.36
N ILE A 16 6.88 12.81 2.01
CA ILE A 16 7.62 13.86 1.33
C ILE A 16 8.73 13.30 0.43
N PRO A 17 9.69 12.47 0.93
CA PRO A 17 10.70 11.90 0.05
C PRO A 17 10.11 10.98 -1.03
N ALA A 18 9.00 10.29 -0.76
CA ALA A 18 8.34 9.46 -1.77
C ALA A 18 7.80 10.31 -2.93
N VAL A 19 7.06 11.39 -2.66
CA VAL A 19 6.57 12.31 -3.70
C VAL A 19 7.72 12.90 -4.49
N VAL A 20 8.75 13.42 -3.81
CA VAL A 20 9.92 14.00 -4.48
C VAL A 20 10.58 12.99 -5.41
N LEU A 21 10.80 11.76 -4.94
CA LEU A 21 11.40 10.69 -5.73
C LEU A 21 10.58 10.38 -7.00
N PHE A 22 9.28 10.13 -6.86
CA PHE A 22 8.46 9.74 -7.98
C PHE A 22 8.20 10.88 -8.98
N VAL A 23 8.07 12.11 -8.49
CA VAL A 23 8.01 13.29 -9.36
C VAL A 23 9.32 13.48 -10.13
N LEU A 24 10.48 13.32 -9.51
CA LEU A 24 11.77 13.39 -10.19
C LEU A 24 11.89 12.31 -11.26
N ILE A 25 11.47 11.07 -10.97
CA ILE A 25 11.44 9.98 -11.97
C ILE A 25 10.55 10.36 -13.15
N ALA A 26 9.34 10.87 -12.90
CA ALA A 26 8.43 11.30 -13.96
C ALA A 26 9.05 12.42 -14.82
N LEU A 27 9.67 13.41 -14.20
CA LEU A 27 10.35 14.51 -14.91
C LEU A 27 11.53 14.02 -15.77
N LEU A 28 12.30 13.03 -15.30
CA LEU A 28 13.38 12.42 -16.06
C LEU A 28 12.85 11.61 -17.27
N LEU A 29 11.72 10.92 -17.10
CA LEU A 29 11.11 10.12 -18.16
C LEU A 29 10.28 10.96 -19.15
N ARG A 30 9.83 12.15 -18.76
CA ARG A 30 8.97 13.04 -19.57
C ARG A 30 9.54 13.31 -20.97
N LYS A 31 10.86 13.52 -21.05
CA LYS A 31 11.56 13.83 -22.32
C LYS A 31 12.01 12.59 -23.09
N ARG A 32 11.76 11.38 -22.54
CA ARG A 32 12.15 10.12 -23.17
C ARG A 32 10.92 9.44 -23.75
N LYS A 33 11.07 8.79 -24.90
CA LYS A 33 9.98 7.95 -25.46
C LYS A 33 9.89 6.67 -24.62
N VAL A 34 8.85 6.60 -23.79
CA VAL A 34 8.59 5.44 -22.93
C VAL A 34 7.82 4.38 -23.74
N PRO A 35 8.34 3.16 -23.88
CA PRO A 35 7.66 2.10 -24.63
C PRO A 35 6.38 1.66 -23.92
N GLY A 36 5.34 1.29 -24.67
CA GLY A 36 4.03 0.96 -24.14
C GLY A 36 4.00 -0.21 -23.16
N TRP A 37 4.90 -1.18 -23.30
CA TRP A 37 5.01 -2.32 -22.39
C TRP A 37 5.54 -1.94 -20.97
N PHE A 38 6.19 -0.78 -20.87
CA PHE A 38 6.76 -0.32 -19.59
C PHE A 38 5.70 -0.17 -18.49
N TYR A 39 4.55 0.42 -18.82
CA TYR A 39 3.50 0.70 -17.85
C TYR A 39 2.91 -0.57 -17.20
N PRO A 40 2.44 -1.56 -17.98
CA PRO A 40 1.97 -2.80 -17.37
C PRO A 40 3.08 -3.60 -16.68
N ALA A 41 4.32 -3.53 -17.17
CA ALA A 41 5.45 -4.19 -16.51
C ALA A 41 5.71 -3.62 -15.10
N VAL A 42 5.69 -2.29 -14.94
CA VAL A 42 5.79 -1.65 -13.63
C VAL A 42 4.64 -2.13 -12.72
N GLY A 43 3.41 -2.17 -13.24
CA GLY A 43 2.26 -2.65 -12.48
C GLY A 43 2.41 -4.09 -12.01
N VAL A 44 2.82 -4.99 -12.89
CA VAL A 44 3.08 -6.39 -12.53
C VAL A 44 4.19 -6.50 -11.48
N CYS A 45 5.28 -5.74 -11.62
CA CYS A 45 6.33 -5.70 -10.60
C CYS A 45 5.82 -5.23 -9.24
N CYS A 46 4.95 -4.22 -9.20
CA CYS A 46 4.32 -3.77 -7.96
C CYS A 46 3.45 -4.86 -7.31
N ILE A 47 2.64 -5.58 -8.11
CA ILE A 47 1.81 -6.69 -7.61
C ILE A 47 2.69 -7.80 -7.03
N LEU A 48 3.73 -8.21 -7.75
CA LEU A 48 4.68 -9.22 -7.25
C LEU A 48 5.37 -8.76 -5.97
N PHE A 49 5.74 -7.48 -5.88
CA PHE A 49 6.30 -6.89 -4.68
C PHE A 49 5.30 -6.95 -3.50
N PHE A 50 4.03 -6.62 -3.71
CA PHE A 50 3.02 -6.72 -2.66
C PHE A 50 2.82 -8.17 -2.17
N LEU A 51 2.78 -9.14 -3.09
CA LEU A 51 2.67 -10.55 -2.72
C LEU A 51 3.89 -11.01 -1.91
N ALA A 52 5.10 -10.62 -2.33
CA ALA A 52 6.31 -10.89 -1.57
C ALA A 52 6.31 -10.20 -0.19
N PHE A 53 5.84 -8.95 -0.12
CA PHE A 53 5.68 -8.22 1.13
C PHE A 53 4.71 -8.92 2.07
N LEU A 54 3.51 -9.28 1.60
CA LEU A 54 2.50 -10.01 2.38
C LEU A 54 3.04 -11.35 2.91
N TYR A 55 3.77 -12.09 2.07
CA TYR A 55 4.48 -13.29 2.48
C TYR A 55 5.48 -13.00 3.61
N CYS A 56 6.32 -11.99 3.43
CA CYS A 56 7.31 -11.60 4.42
C CYS A 56 6.69 -11.11 5.75
N VAL A 57 5.56 -10.42 5.70
CA VAL A 57 4.80 -10.03 6.90
C VAL A 57 4.25 -11.28 7.60
N ARG A 58 3.59 -12.16 6.86
CA ARG A 58 2.97 -13.40 7.40
C ARG A 58 3.96 -14.25 8.17
N TYR A 59 5.18 -14.37 7.69
CA TYR A 59 6.23 -15.19 8.28
C TYR A 59 7.22 -14.41 9.17
N GLY A 60 6.91 -13.14 9.48
CA GLY A 60 7.72 -12.29 10.36
C GLY A 60 9.12 -11.97 9.82
N VAL A 61 9.35 -12.08 8.51
CA VAL A 61 10.65 -11.79 7.88
C VAL A 61 10.96 -10.30 7.97
N ILE A 62 9.95 -9.45 7.75
CA ILE A 62 10.12 -7.98 7.81
C ILE A 62 10.52 -7.54 9.22
N SER A 63 9.82 -8.02 10.25
CA SER A 63 10.12 -7.67 11.65
C SER A 63 11.55 -8.09 12.02
N ARG A 64 11.98 -9.31 11.65
CA ARG A 64 13.35 -9.76 11.89
C ARG A 64 14.38 -8.90 11.16
N LEU A 65 14.11 -8.55 9.90
CA LEU A 65 15.00 -7.72 9.08
C LEU A 65 15.15 -6.32 9.68
N LEU A 66 14.04 -5.64 9.99
CA LEU A 66 14.07 -4.30 10.54
C LEU A 66 14.71 -4.26 11.93
N ASN A 67 14.42 -5.24 12.77
CA ASN A 67 15.08 -5.37 14.08
C ASN A 67 16.59 -5.58 13.95
N SER A 68 17.08 -6.32 12.92
CA SER A 68 18.52 -6.49 12.69
C SER A 68 19.23 -5.17 12.31
N PHE A 69 18.50 -4.21 11.76
CA PHE A 69 18.97 -2.84 11.48
C PHE A 69 18.72 -1.85 12.63
N GLY A 70 18.17 -2.32 13.76
CA GLY A 70 17.83 -1.45 14.89
C GLY A 70 16.65 -0.49 14.62
N ILE A 71 15.80 -0.81 13.62
CA ILE A 71 14.64 0.00 13.26
C ILE A 71 13.44 -0.45 14.09
N ASP A 72 12.98 0.44 14.98
CA ASP A 72 11.77 0.23 15.78
C ASP A 72 10.52 0.42 14.92
N MET A 73 9.66 -0.59 14.86
CA MET A 73 8.38 -0.56 14.16
C MET A 73 7.25 0.09 14.96
N MET A 74 7.53 0.61 16.15
CA MET A 74 6.54 1.28 17.01
C MET A 74 5.29 0.42 17.28
N GLY A 75 5.47 -0.88 17.49
CA GLY A 75 4.39 -1.83 17.79
C GLY A 75 3.56 -2.30 16.58
N ARG A 76 3.88 -1.86 15.35
CA ARG A 76 3.16 -2.30 14.14
C ARG A 76 3.33 -3.79 13.87
N ASP A 77 4.53 -4.31 14.10
CA ASP A 77 4.84 -5.73 13.98
C ASP A 77 4.01 -6.58 14.97
N TYR A 78 3.75 -6.06 16.15
CA TYR A 78 2.86 -6.69 17.12
C TYR A 78 1.42 -6.76 16.57
N LEU A 79 0.85 -5.64 16.10
CA LEU A 79 -0.50 -5.61 15.50
C LEU A 79 -0.62 -6.54 14.28
N TRP A 80 0.40 -6.55 13.40
CA TRP A 80 0.40 -7.43 12.23
C TRP A 80 0.50 -8.91 12.64
N SER A 81 1.27 -9.23 13.68
CA SER A 81 1.36 -10.60 14.21
C SER A 81 0.06 -11.06 14.84
N MET A 82 -0.67 -10.18 15.54
CA MET A 82 -2.00 -10.45 16.08
C MET A 82 -3.02 -10.75 14.97
N ALA A 83 -2.86 -10.16 13.79
CA ALA A 83 -3.73 -10.43 12.64
C ALA A 83 -3.47 -11.80 11.98
N ASN A 84 -2.30 -12.42 12.20
CA ASN A 84 -1.92 -13.68 11.58
C ASN A 84 -2.96 -14.83 11.72
N PRO A 85 -3.62 -15.07 12.86
CA PRO A 85 -4.62 -16.13 12.98
C PRO A 85 -5.86 -15.94 12.11
N TYR A 86 -6.10 -14.73 11.60
CA TYR A 86 -7.34 -14.36 10.91
C TYR A 86 -7.26 -14.43 9.39
N TYR A 87 -6.09 -14.69 8.81
CA TYR A 87 -5.93 -14.84 7.37
C TYR A 87 -4.90 -15.93 7.01
N GLU A 88 -4.99 -16.39 5.78
CA GLU A 88 -4.05 -17.36 5.21
C GLU A 88 -3.42 -16.79 3.94
N PHE A 89 -2.11 -16.97 3.76
CA PHE A 89 -1.46 -16.65 2.51
C PHE A 89 -1.64 -17.83 1.53
N SER A 90 -2.84 -17.93 0.96
CA SER A 90 -3.25 -19.00 0.06
C SER A 90 -4.06 -18.43 -1.11
N ILE A 91 -3.93 -19.04 -2.30
CA ILE A 91 -4.73 -18.69 -3.48
C ILE A 91 -6.23 -18.95 -3.31
N THR A 92 -6.60 -19.80 -2.37
CA THR A 92 -7.99 -20.14 -2.04
C THR A 92 -8.58 -19.26 -0.94
N TYR A 93 -7.77 -18.37 -0.37
CA TYR A 93 -8.24 -17.45 0.66
C TYR A 93 -9.14 -16.36 0.07
N ILE A 94 -10.43 -16.37 0.44
CA ILE A 94 -11.46 -15.45 -0.11
C ILE A 94 -11.67 -14.18 0.70
N GLY A 95 -10.93 -13.99 1.81
CA GLY A 95 -11.07 -12.83 2.70
C GLY A 95 -12.12 -12.99 3.80
N ARG A 96 -12.19 -11.98 4.67
CA ARG A 96 -13.11 -11.95 5.83
C ARG A 96 -14.26 -10.96 5.68
N GLY A 97 -14.26 -10.15 4.63
CA GLY A 97 -15.21 -9.06 4.40
C GLY A 97 -14.66 -7.69 4.74
N PHE A 98 -15.28 -6.65 4.19
CA PHE A 98 -14.91 -5.26 4.44
C PHE A 98 -15.09 -4.90 5.92
N GLU A 99 -14.24 -3.98 6.42
CA GLU A 99 -14.21 -3.51 7.81
C GLU A 99 -13.86 -4.58 8.85
N TYR A 100 -13.51 -5.80 8.40
CA TYR A 100 -13.18 -6.88 9.32
C TYR A 100 -11.98 -6.54 10.20
N VAL A 101 -10.94 -5.91 9.63
CA VAL A 101 -9.73 -5.54 10.38
C VAL A 101 -10.05 -4.49 11.45
N ASP A 102 -10.91 -3.54 11.16
CA ASP A 102 -11.32 -2.53 12.15
C ASP A 102 -12.15 -3.15 13.27
N THR A 103 -13.01 -4.11 12.92
CA THR A 103 -13.81 -4.88 13.90
C THR A 103 -12.92 -5.67 14.86
N ILE A 104 -11.89 -6.37 14.36
CA ILE A 104 -11.01 -7.14 15.25
C ILE A 104 -10.12 -6.24 16.10
N ILE A 105 -9.69 -5.08 15.60
CA ILE A 105 -8.95 -4.09 16.40
C ILE A 105 -9.83 -3.57 17.55
N ALA A 106 -11.09 -3.23 17.28
CA ALA A 106 -12.03 -2.82 18.31
C ALA A 106 -12.27 -3.94 19.35
N GLN A 107 -12.34 -5.20 18.90
CA GLN A 107 -12.43 -6.35 19.81
C GLN A 107 -11.18 -6.48 20.69
N TRP A 108 -9.96 -6.41 20.12
CA TRP A 108 -8.71 -6.46 20.90
C TRP A 108 -8.64 -5.36 21.95
N TYR A 109 -9.15 -4.17 21.63
CA TYR A 109 -9.25 -3.09 22.61
C TYR A 109 -10.22 -3.41 23.73
N ASN A 110 -11.43 -3.91 23.42
CA ASN A 110 -12.42 -4.30 24.42
C ASN A 110 -11.96 -5.47 25.31
N ASP A 111 -11.17 -6.39 24.74
CA ASP A 111 -10.58 -7.53 25.47
C ASP A 111 -9.32 -7.12 26.28
N GLY A 112 -8.90 -5.85 26.22
CA GLY A 112 -7.73 -5.33 26.94
C GLY A 112 -6.38 -5.80 26.37
N LEU A 113 -6.36 -6.34 25.16
CA LEU A 113 -5.13 -6.81 24.49
C LEU A 113 -4.29 -5.64 23.94
N ILE A 114 -4.93 -4.51 23.65
CA ILE A 114 -4.30 -3.25 23.24
C ILE A 114 -4.87 -2.09 24.07
N ASN A 115 -4.03 -1.05 24.29
CA ASN A 115 -4.39 0.07 25.15
C ASN A 115 -5.34 1.07 24.50
N GLN A 116 -5.42 1.09 23.17
CA GLN A 116 -6.32 1.93 22.39
C GLN A 116 -6.52 1.31 20.99
N PRO A 117 -7.60 1.65 20.28
CA PRO A 117 -7.85 1.16 18.92
C PRO A 117 -6.89 1.85 17.94
N TYR A 118 -5.68 1.30 17.82
CA TYR A 118 -4.67 1.81 16.89
C TYR A 118 -5.07 1.55 15.45
N PRO A 119 -4.84 2.49 14.52
CA PRO A 119 -4.92 2.20 13.10
C PRO A 119 -3.98 1.05 12.70
N PHE A 120 -4.40 0.22 11.74
CA PHE A 120 -3.62 -0.96 11.35
C PHE A 120 -2.28 -0.62 10.67
N HIS A 121 -2.17 0.60 10.13
CA HIS A 121 -0.97 1.16 9.48
C HIS A 121 -0.36 0.30 8.37
N ASN A 122 -1.18 -0.43 7.64
CA ASN A 122 -0.78 -1.22 6.49
C ASN A 122 -1.99 -1.54 5.63
N ASP A 123 -2.28 -0.71 4.64
CA ASP A 123 -3.43 -0.90 3.76
C ASP A 123 -3.30 -2.14 2.87
N ILE A 124 -2.09 -2.51 2.47
CA ILE A 124 -1.86 -3.72 1.65
C ILE A 124 -2.28 -4.97 2.41
N LEU A 125 -1.89 -5.08 3.68
CA LEU A 125 -2.28 -6.20 4.53
C LEU A 125 -3.78 -6.15 4.87
N LYS A 126 -4.33 -4.97 5.17
CA LYS A 126 -5.76 -4.77 5.44
C LYS A 126 -6.60 -5.23 4.26
N VAL A 127 -6.32 -4.73 3.05
CA VAL A 127 -7.04 -5.16 1.83
C VAL A 127 -6.94 -6.67 1.65
N PHE A 128 -5.74 -7.25 1.79
CA PHE A 128 -5.58 -8.70 1.63
C PHE A 128 -6.41 -9.50 2.64
N VAL A 129 -6.42 -9.11 3.91
CA VAL A 129 -7.23 -9.78 4.95
C VAL A 129 -8.71 -9.69 4.65
N GLU A 130 -9.18 -8.54 4.17
CA GLU A 130 -10.60 -8.27 3.95
C GLU A 130 -11.15 -8.88 2.67
N VAL A 131 -10.42 -8.76 1.53
CA VAL A 131 -10.94 -9.23 0.23
C VAL A 131 -10.32 -10.55 -0.26
N GLY A 132 -9.33 -11.08 0.45
CA GLY A 132 -8.67 -12.33 0.11
C GLY A 132 -7.76 -12.23 -1.13
N PHE A 133 -7.20 -13.37 -1.53
CA PHE A 133 -6.23 -13.43 -2.63
C PHE A 133 -6.84 -12.99 -3.97
N PRO A 134 -8.00 -13.52 -4.43
CA PRO A 134 -8.57 -13.11 -5.70
C PRO A 134 -9.04 -11.65 -5.72
N GLY A 135 -9.63 -11.17 -4.62
CA GLY A 135 -10.04 -9.77 -4.48
C GLY A 135 -8.84 -8.82 -4.48
N PHE A 136 -7.77 -9.21 -3.81
CA PHE A 136 -6.52 -8.44 -3.80
C PHE A 136 -5.86 -8.36 -5.17
N LEU A 137 -5.83 -9.48 -5.93
CA LEU A 137 -5.32 -9.48 -7.30
C LEU A 137 -6.18 -8.59 -8.22
N LEU A 138 -7.50 -8.65 -8.08
CA LEU A 138 -8.41 -7.80 -8.85
C LEU A 138 -8.17 -6.32 -8.53
N TRP A 139 -8.18 -5.95 -7.25
CA TRP A 139 -7.94 -4.59 -6.78
C TRP A 139 -6.59 -4.04 -7.27
N SER A 140 -5.52 -4.78 -7.04
CA SER A 140 -4.17 -4.35 -7.46
C SER A 140 -4.01 -4.32 -8.99
N SER A 141 -4.61 -5.27 -9.74
CA SER A 141 -4.58 -5.25 -11.20
C SER A 141 -5.32 -4.04 -11.77
N ILE A 142 -6.47 -3.68 -11.22
CA ILE A 142 -7.19 -2.47 -11.65
C ILE A 142 -6.30 -1.24 -11.45
N GLN A 143 -5.74 -1.03 -10.27
CA GLN A 143 -4.97 0.16 -9.95
C GLN A 143 -3.62 0.22 -10.67
N TYR A 144 -2.87 -0.88 -10.70
CA TYR A 144 -1.47 -0.88 -11.12
C TYR A 144 -1.25 -1.32 -12.56
N VAL A 145 -2.21 -1.99 -13.19
CA VAL A 145 -2.09 -2.45 -14.59
C VAL A 145 -3.14 -1.81 -15.49
N LEU A 146 -4.43 -1.99 -15.18
CA LEU A 146 -5.51 -1.59 -16.08
C LEU A 146 -5.65 -0.06 -16.17
N THR A 147 -5.56 0.65 -15.05
CA THR A 147 -5.68 2.12 -15.05
C THR A 147 -4.50 2.79 -15.75
N PRO A 148 -3.20 2.42 -15.53
CA PRO A 148 -2.10 2.91 -16.35
C PRO A 148 -2.25 2.63 -17.85
N LEU A 149 -2.72 1.44 -18.21
CA LEU A 149 -3.00 1.10 -19.63
C LEU A 149 -4.13 1.96 -20.21
N PHE A 150 -5.16 2.25 -19.44
CA PHE A 150 -6.23 3.16 -19.84
C PHE A 150 -5.67 4.57 -20.10
N TRP A 151 -4.91 5.14 -19.16
CA TRP A 151 -4.30 6.45 -19.35
C TRP A 151 -3.33 6.49 -20.53
N GLN A 152 -2.50 5.46 -20.70
CA GLN A 152 -1.61 5.35 -21.86
C GLN A 152 -2.36 5.36 -23.19
N ARG A 153 -3.57 4.80 -23.23
CA ARG A 153 -4.36 4.71 -24.48
C ARG A 153 -5.14 5.99 -24.78
N TYR A 154 -5.61 6.69 -23.76
CA TYR A 154 -6.58 7.79 -23.92
C TYR A 154 -6.03 9.16 -23.50
N ALA A 155 -4.86 9.21 -22.92
CA ALA A 155 -4.17 10.44 -22.51
C ALA A 155 -2.76 10.49 -23.10
N ASP A 156 -2.06 11.60 -22.83
CA ASP A 156 -0.66 11.76 -23.22
C ASP A 156 0.30 11.03 -22.23
N GLN A 157 1.58 10.95 -22.65
CA GLN A 157 2.62 10.33 -21.83
C GLN A 157 2.81 11.08 -20.51
N GLU A 158 2.66 12.39 -20.49
CA GLU A 158 2.87 13.20 -19.28
C GLU A 158 1.82 12.86 -18.21
N THR A 159 0.55 12.81 -18.61
CA THR A 159 -0.56 12.42 -17.72
C THR A 159 -0.36 10.99 -17.19
N THR A 160 0.07 10.06 -18.03
CA THR A 160 0.34 8.67 -17.59
C THR A 160 1.49 8.59 -16.60
N LEU A 161 2.56 9.36 -16.80
CA LEU A 161 3.69 9.43 -15.88
C LEU A 161 3.33 10.11 -14.55
N LEU A 162 2.48 11.14 -14.58
CA LEU A 162 1.95 11.76 -13.36
C LEU A 162 1.12 10.76 -12.54
N TYR A 163 0.25 9.99 -13.20
CA TYR A 163 -0.52 8.93 -12.55
C TYR A 163 0.40 7.86 -11.92
N LEU A 164 1.44 7.41 -12.64
CA LEU A 164 2.42 6.48 -12.06
C LEU A 164 3.18 7.07 -10.87
N SER A 165 3.44 8.37 -10.87
CA SER A 165 4.07 9.05 -9.74
C SER A 165 3.16 9.07 -8.52
N GLU A 166 1.86 9.32 -8.72
CA GLU A 166 0.85 9.24 -7.68
C GLU A 166 0.74 7.81 -7.13
N LEU A 167 0.66 6.79 -8.01
CA LEU A 167 0.67 5.40 -7.59
C LEU A 167 1.92 5.02 -6.79
N GLY A 168 3.09 5.51 -7.19
CA GLY A 168 4.33 5.28 -6.46
C GLY A 168 4.26 5.87 -5.05
N TYR A 169 3.79 7.10 -4.93
CA TYR A 169 3.53 7.73 -3.63
C TYR A 169 2.53 6.93 -2.80
N MET A 170 1.38 6.58 -3.37
CA MET A 170 0.34 5.80 -2.69
C MET A 170 0.88 4.42 -2.25
N THR A 171 1.73 3.79 -3.06
CA THR A 171 2.38 2.52 -2.70
C THR A 171 3.16 2.63 -1.40
N VAL A 172 3.97 3.68 -1.26
CA VAL A 172 4.75 3.92 -0.03
C VAL A 172 3.81 4.15 1.16
N THR A 173 2.74 4.92 0.98
CA THR A 173 1.78 5.20 2.05
C THR A 173 0.94 3.98 2.42
N TYR A 174 0.53 3.15 1.48
CA TYR A 174 -0.18 1.89 1.74
C TYR A 174 0.63 0.87 2.56
N LEU A 175 1.94 0.88 2.42
CA LEU A 175 2.82 0.00 3.18
C LEU A 175 3.07 0.48 4.61
N THR A 176 2.90 1.77 4.86
CA THR A 176 3.33 2.41 6.12
C THR A 176 2.20 3.08 6.89
N ASP A 177 1.01 3.18 6.31
CA ASP A 177 -0.11 3.92 6.85
C ASP A 177 -1.47 3.38 6.39
N ASN A 178 -2.56 4.10 6.77
CA ASN A 178 -3.97 3.79 6.42
C ASN A 178 -4.53 4.82 5.43
N THR A 179 -3.85 5.09 4.33
CA THR A 179 -4.26 6.15 3.40
C THR A 179 -5.39 5.74 2.47
N ALA A 180 -5.53 4.44 2.15
CA ALA A 180 -6.56 3.95 1.24
C ALA A 180 -7.99 4.13 1.79
N PHE A 181 -8.15 4.23 3.10
CA PHE A 181 -9.45 4.22 3.78
C PHE A 181 -9.81 5.54 4.48
N TYR A 182 -8.95 6.56 4.45
CA TYR A 182 -9.21 7.85 5.09
C TYR A 182 -10.39 8.64 4.51
N PHE A 183 -10.82 8.33 3.29
CA PHE A 183 -11.92 9.04 2.64
C PHE A 183 -13.31 8.47 2.98
N TRP A 184 -13.38 7.41 3.78
CA TRP A 184 -14.61 6.70 4.09
C TRP A 184 -14.93 6.65 5.58
N SER A 185 -14.12 7.29 6.42
CA SER A 185 -14.30 7.34 7.87
C SER A 185 -14.86 8.67 8.35
#